data_5fc7ed4fad803d9c42272a3ef214dc31
#
_entry.id   5fc7ed4fad803d9c42272a3ef214dc31
#
_cell.length_a   1.000
_cell.length_b   1.000
_cell.length_c   1.000
_cell.angle_alpha   90.00
_cell.angle_beta   90.00
_cell.angle_gamma   90.00
#
_symmetry.space_group_name_H-M   'P 1'
#
loop_
_entity.id
_entity.type
_entity.pdbx_description
1 polymer ?
#
loop_
_entity_poly.entity_id
_entity_poly.type
_entity_poly.pdbx_seq_one_letter_code
_entity_poly.pdbx_strand_id
1 'polypeptide(L)'
;MTHEVPVPNVWVVASHRELTGPSGHPQLYTVVDEAGHRTLLNMGVQPVCYPRVPPQRLEGLLANVDGILLGGSDTNVNPRLWDEEPLKPEFEYDVERDELAHALIRLAIARKVPVLGLCRGSHDLNVALGGSLHQWLRDAHGPVQHWEDPRETIDGQYAERHFVVCTPGGELERITRMGRFPASSLHSQGVDRLGEGLVSEARADDGLVEAFRWHDPQAFAWGFQFHPEWGWRWHPAYGRIMNAYVRACWERLARRTGAQQRPLQPMVA
;
A
#
# COMPACT_ATOMS: atom_id res chain seq x y z
N MET A 1 -7.98 -31.32 21.38
CA MET A 1 -7.77 -30.53 20.16
C MET A 1 -7.77 -29.07 20.57
N THR A 2 -6.63 -28.44 20.57
CA THR A 2 -6.52 -26.99 20.79
C THR A 2 -7.14 -26.32 19.57
N HIS A 3 -8.32 -25.73 19.71
CA HIS A 3 -8.88 -24.89 18.65
C HIS A 3 -7.94 -23.68 18.47
N GLU A 4 -7.14 -23.74 17.42
CA GLU A 4 -6.33 -22.60 17.01
C GLU A 4 -7.28 -21.45 16.72
N VAL A 5 -7.06 -20.33 17.39
CA VAL A 5 -7.91 -19.14 17.18
C VAL A 5 -7.60 -18.60 15.78
N PRO A 6 -8.60 -18.48 14.88
CA PRO A 6 -8.33 -18.00 13.54
C PRO A 6 -7.73 -16.59 13.57
N VAL A 7 -6.71 -16.37 12.75
CA VAL A 7 -6.07 -15.07 12.54
C VAL A 7 -6.45 -14.52 11.15
N PRO A 8 -6.47 -13.20 10.95
CA PRO A 8 -6.79 -12.63 9.65
C PRO A 8 -5.79 -13.06 8.58
N ASN A 9 -6.28 -13.50 7.43
CA ASN A 9 -5.49 -13.72 6.23
C ASN A 9 -5.41 -12.40 5.43
N VAL A 10 -4.20 -11.90 5.22
CA VAL A 10 -3.96 -10.70 4.43
C VAL A 10 -3.27 -11.07 3.13
N TRP A 11 -3.92 -10.79 2.00
CA TRP A 11 -3.32 -11.00 0.69
C TRP A 11 -2.29 -9.90 0.42
N VAL A 12 -1.02 -10.28 0.40
CA VAL A 12 0.08 -9.40 -0.04
C VAL A 12 0.20 -9.55 -1.56
N VAL A 13 -0.10 -8.47 -2.28
CA VAL A 13 -0.02 -8.45 -3.74
C VAL A 13 1.44 -8.41 -4.15
N ALA A 14 1.83 -9.39 -4.95
CA ALA A 14 3.20 -9.55 -5.42
C ALA A 14 3.51 -8.68 -6.63
N SER A 15 4.80 -8.46 -6.85
CA SER A 15 5.37 -7.94 -8.10
C SER A 15 5.94 -9.09 -8.93
N HIS A 16 6.11 -8.86 -10.23
CA HIS A 16 6.73 -9.81 -11.14
C HIS A 16 8.09 -9.27 -11.59
N ARG A 17 9.08 -10.16 -11.60
CA ARG A 17 10.47 -9.83 -11.99
C ARG A 17 11.00 -10.89 -12.94
N GLU A 18 11.61 -10.43 -13.99
CA GLU A 18 12.42 -11.29 -14.84
C GLU A 18 13.84 -11.35 -14.27
N LEU A 19 14.23 -12.52 -13.78
CA LEU A 19 15.54 -12.74 -13.19
C LEU A 19 16.33 -13.75 -14.02
N THR A 20 17.59 -13.44 -14.32
CA THR A 20 18.50 -14.34 -15.03
C THR A 20 19.22 -15.24 -14.03
N GLY A 21 18.89 -16.52 -14.04
CA GLY A 21 19.54 -17.53 -13.22
C GLY A 21 20.92 -17.94 -13.77
N PRO A 22 21.61 -18.89 -13.10
CA PRO A 22 22.94 -19.37 -13.50
C PRO A 22 22.99 -19.97 -14.92
N SER A 23 21.85 -20.41 -15.48
CA SER A 23 21.72 -20.93 -16.83
C SER A 23 21.81 -19.86 -17.93
N GLY A 24 21.81 -18.57 -17.55
CA GLY A 24 21.79 -17.44 -18.49
C GLY A 24 20.45 -17.19 -19.16
N HIS A 25 19.40 -17.93 -18.83
CA HIS A 25 18.06 -17.73 -19.37
C HIS A 25 17.19 -16.92 -18.40
N PRO A 26 16.50 -15.87 -18.86
CA PRO A 26 15.58 -15.12 -18.05
C PRO A 26 14.34 -15.98 -17.70
N GLN A 27 13.87 -15.84 -16.46
CA GLN A 27 12.66 -16.49 -15.96
C GLN A 27 11.84 -15.47 -15.16
N LEU A 28 10.54 -15.55 -15.31
CA LEU A 28 9.62 -14.70 -14.55
C LEU A 28 9.44 -15.25 -13.13
N TYR A 29 9.70 -14.40 -12.15
CA TYR A 29 9.52 -14.69 -10.73
C TYR A 29 8.43 -13.79 -10.14
N THR A 30 7.74 -14.36 -9.17
CA THR A 30 6.84 -13.61 -8.28
C THR A 30 7.59 -13.27 -7.02
N VAL A 31 7.65 -11.99 -6.69
CA VAL A 31 8.35 -11.47 -5.51
C VAL A 31 7.40 -10.66 -4.63
N VAL A 32 7.58 -10.76 -3.32
CA VAL A 32 6.87 -9.94 -2.35
C VAL A 32 7.86 -9.14 -1.53
N ASP A 33 7.48 -7.92 -1.16
CA ASP A 33 8.27 -7.11 -0.24
C ASP A 33 8.31 -7.76 1.15
N GLU A 34 9.52 -8.00 1.64
CA GLU A 34 9.73 -8.66 2.92
C GLU A 34 9.31 -7.77 4.10
N ALA A 35 9.48 -6.45 4.00
CA ALA A 35 9.18 -5.53 5.11
C ALA A 35 7.69 -5.56 5.46
N GLY A 36 6.82 -5.43 4.46
CA GLY A 36 5.38 -5.54 4.62
C GLY A 36 4.96 -6.90 5.15
N HIS A 37 5.51 -7.98 4.58
CA HIS A 37 5.23 -9.35 4.99
C HIS A 37 5.60 -9.62 6.46
N ARG A 38 6.84 -9.26 6.85
CA ARG A 38 7.34 -9.40 8.21
C ARG A 38 6.54 -8.56 9.20
N THR A 39 6.16 -7.35 8.81
CA THR A 39 5.37 -6.46 9.65
C THR A 39 4.01 -7.06 9.95
N LEU A 40 3.30 -7.60 8.97
CA LEU A 40 2.02 -8.29 9.17
C LEU A 40 2.15 -9.47 10.13
N LEU A 41 3.16 -10.33 9.95
CA LEU A 41 3.42 -11.45 10.87
C LEU A 41 3.64 -10.97 12.31
N ASN A 42 4.47 -9.93 12.49
CA ASN A 42 4.73 -9.36 13.82
C ASN A 42 3.50 -8.71 14.46
N MET A 43 2.53 -8.29 13.65
CA MET A 43 1.26 -7.70 14.12
C MET A 43 0.16 -8.75 14.30
N GLY A 44 0.49 -10.04 14.18
CA GLY A 44 -0.42 -11.15 14.49
C GLY A 44 -1.48 -11.40 13.40
N VAL A 45 -1.17 -11.11 12.16
CA VAL A 45 -1.97 -11.49 10.99
C VAL A 45 -1.17 -12.43 10.09
N GLN A 46 -1.85 -13.25 9.31
CA GLN A 46 -1.23 -14.22 8.41
C GLN A 46 -1.15 -13.64 7.00
N PRO A 47 0.05 -13.25 6.52
CA PRO A 47 0.21 -12.85 5.12
C PRO A 47 0.10 -14.09 4.22
N VAL A 48 -0.63 -13.94 3.13
CA VAL A 48 -0.77 -14.93 2.06
C VAL A 48 -0.46 -14.29 0.71
N CYS A 49 0.12 -15.04 -0.20
CA CYS A 49 0.43 -14.57 -1.54
C CYS A 49 -0.19 -15.52 -2.57
N TYR A 50 -0.89 -14.96 -3.55
CA TYR A 50 -1.34 -15.67 -4.73
C TYR A 50 -0.58 -15.11 -5.93
N PRO A 51 0.38 -15.87 -6.47
CA PRO A 51 1.34 -15.34 -7.44
C PRO A 51 0.72 -14.90 -8.77
N ARG A 52 -0.28 -15.61 -9.23
CA ARG A 52 -0.99 -15.25 -10.47
C ARG A 52 -2.46 -15.69 -10.33
N VAL A 53 -3.38 -14.77 -10.51
CA VAL A 53 -4.80 -15.03 -10.32
C VAL A 53 -5.60 -14.57 -11.54
N PRO A 54 -6.27 -15.50 -12.23
CA PRO A 54 -7.20 -15.13 -13.29
C PRO A 54 -8.37 -14.32 -12.71
N PRO A 55 -8.89 -13.31 -13.42
CA PRO A 55 -9.99 -12.47 -12.94
C PRO A 55 -11.20 -13.24 -12.42
N GLN A 56 -11.51 -14.38 -13.04
CA GLN A 56 -12.66 -15.24 -12.67
C GLN A 56 -12.51 -15.88 -11.27
N ARG A 57 -11.30 -15.92 -10.73
CA ARG A 57 -11.02 -16.50 -9.40
C ARG A 57 -10.97 -15.46 -8.28
N LEU A 58 -10.92 -14.18 -8.61
CA LEU A 58 -10.75 -13.11 -7.62
C LEU A 58 -11.83 -13.12 -6.55
N GLU A 59 -13.09 -13.27 -6.94
CA GLU A 59 -14.20 -13.27 -5.99
C GLU A 59 -14.14 -14.42 -4.98
N GLY A 60 -13.81 -15.61 -5.45
CA GLY A 60 -13.65 -16.78 -4.58
C GLY A 60 -12.46 -16.67 -3.62
N LEU A 61 -11.37 -16.05 -4.07
CA LEU A 61 -10.21 -15.81 -3.20
C LEU A 61 -10.50 -14.71 -2.18
N LEU A 62 -11.18 -13.62 -2.57
CA LEU A 62 -11.57 -12.55 -1.65
C LEU A 62 -12.51 -13.01 -0.54
N ALA A 63 -13.27 -14.07 -0.76
CA ALA A 63 -14.09 -14.67 0.28
C ALA A 63 -13.25 -15.28 1.43
N ASN A 64 -11.97 -15.57 1.21
CA ASN A 64 -11.07 -16.23 2.15
C ASN A 64 -10.00 -15.32 2.76
N VAL A 65 -9.96 -14.03 2.38
CA VAL A 65 -9.01 -13.06 2.92
C VAL A 65 -9.71 -11.97 3.71
N ASP A 66 -9.00 -11.42 4.66
CA ASP A 66 -9.51 -10.43 5.61
C ASP A 66 -8.90 -9.04 5.39
N GLY A 67 -7.95 -8.94 4.46
CA GLY A 67 -7.33 -7.70 4.04
C GLY A 67 -6.46 -7.89 2.81
N ILE A 68 -6.10 -6.78 2.17
CA ILE A 68 -5.19 -6.71 1.02
C ILE A 68 -4.12 -5.69 1.35
N LEU A 69 -2.86 -6.07 1.17
CA LEU A 69 -1.71 -5.17 1.19
C LEU A 69 -1.12 -5.06 -0.23
N LEU A 70 -1.18 -3.87 -0.78
CA LEU A 70 -0.46 -3.48 -1.99
C LEU A 70 0.83 -2.80 -1.53
N GLY A 71 1.92 -3.52 -1.52
CA GLY A 71 3.23 -3.02 -1.07
C GLY A 71 3.93 -2.12 -2.09
N GLY A 72 5.05 -1.55 -1.69
CA GLY A 72 5.97 -0.83 -2.55
C GLY A 72 6.55 -1.71 -3.67
N SER A 73 7.13 -1.08 -4.67
CA SER A 73 7.88 -1.72 -5.75
C SER A 73 8.72 -0.66 -6.46
N ASP A 74 9.82 -1.08 -7.04
CA ASP A 74 10.67 -0.27 -7.90
C ASP A 74 10.12 -0.12 -9.35
N THR A 75 9.09 -0.91 -9.73
CA THR A 75 8.36 -0.68 -10.99
C THR A 75 7.35 0.46 -10.86
N ASN A 76 7.19 1.20 -11.94
CA ASN A 76 6.16 2.22 -12.07
C ASN A 76 4.79 1.62 -12.44
N VAL A 77 3.71 2.34 -12.13
CA VAL A 77 2.39 2.07 -12.72
C VAL A 77 2.41 2.55 -14.16
N ASN A 78 1.89 1.72 -15.09
CA ASN A 78 1.90 2.04 -16.50
C ASN A 78 0.99 3.24 -16.82
N PRO A 79 1.51 4.34 -17.39
CA PRO A 79 0.74 5.55 -17.66
C PRO A 79 -0.40 5.36 -18.66
N ARG A 80 -0.36 4.33 -19.49
CA ARG A 80 -1.48 3.98 -20.39
C ARG A 80 -2.79 3.67 -19.66
N LEU A 81 -2.71 3.39 -18.36
CA LEU A 81 -3.89 3.19 -17.52
C LEU A 81 -4.66 4.47 -17.21
N TRP A 82 -4.09 5.64 -17.49
CA TRP A 82 -4.76 6.95 -17.43
C TRP A 82 -4.58 7.75 -18.72
N ASP A 83 -4.48 7.02 -19.86
CA ASP A 83 -4.46 7.57 -21.21
C ASP A 83 -3.23 8.44 -21.56
N GLU A 84 -2.09 8.17 -20.91
CA GLU A 84 -0.82 8.82 -21.21
C GLU A 84 0.19 7.85 -21.83
N GLU A 85 1.13 8.39 -22.61
CA GLU A 85 2.27 7.62 -23.10
C GLU A 85 3.42 7.64 -22.07
N PRO A 86 4.24 6.55 -22.00
CA PRO A 86 5.42 6.51 -21.15
C PRO A 86 6.37 7.67 -21.43
N LEU A 87 6.73 8.42 -20.38
CA LEU A 87 7.63 9.58 -20.48
C LEU A 87 9.06 9.18 -20.91
N LYS A 88 9.53 8.03 -20.41
CA LYS A 88 10.87 7.50 -20.68
C LYS A 88 10.80 6.00 -20.97
N PRO A 89 11.51 5.53 -22.02
CA PRO A 89 11.49 4.12 -22.41
C PRO A 89 12.19 3.19 -21.39
N GLU A 90 13.08 3.73 -20.56
CA GLU A 90 13.81 2.98 -19.52
C GLU A 90 13.01 2.70 -18.28
N PHE A 91 11.79 3.24 -18.14
CA PHE A 91 10.94 2.95 -17.00
C PHE A 91 10.40 1.53 -17.07
N GLU A 92 10.56 0.80 -15.97
CA GLU A 92 10.03 -0.55 -15.83
C GLU A 92 8.59 -0.53 -15.34
N TYR A 93 7.75 -1.35 -15.99
CA TYR A 93 6.33 -1.51 -15.67
C TYR A 93 6.03 -2.99 -15.39
N ASP A 94 5.25 -3.26 -14.37
CA ASP A 94 4.75 -4.60 -14.05
C ASP A 94 3.28 -4.70 -14.50
N VAL A 95 3.09 -4.99 -15.78
CA VAL A 95 1.76 -5.04 -16.42
C VAL A 95 0.85 -6.08 -15.74
N GLU A 96 1.42 -7.21 -15.34
CA GLU A 96 0.64 -8.27 -14.69
C GLU A 96 0.15 -7.86 -13.30
N ARG A 97 0.98 -7.14 -12.54
CA ARG A 97 0.57 -6.54 -11.28
C ARG A 97 -0.49 -5.45 -11.49
N ASP A 98 -0.32 -4.60 -12.50
CA ASP A 98 -1.27 -3.55 -12.84
C ASP A 98 -2.66 -4.13 -13.10
N GLU A 99 -2.76 -5.15 -13.98
CA GLU A 99 -4.02 -5.82 -14.30
C GLU A 99 -4.69 -6.47 -13.07
N LEU A 100 -3.90 -7.20 -12.29
CA LEU A 100 -4.38 -7.83 -11.07
C LEU A 100 -4.85 -6.80 -10.04
N ALA A 101 -4.02 -5.79 -9.76
CA ALA A 101 -4.31 -4.80 -8.73
C ALA A 101 -5.57 -4.00 -9.05
N HIS A 102 -5.76 -3.59 -10.32
CA HIS A 102 -6.93 -2.84 -10.74
C HIS A 102 -8.23 -3.61 -10.56
N ALA A 103 -8.27 -4.87 -10.99
CA ALA A 103 -9.44 -5.73 -10.82
C ALA A 103 -9.71 -6.02 -9.33
N LEU A 104 -8.66 -6.30 -8.58
CA LEU A 104 -8.73 -6.64 -7.16
C LEU A 104 -9.21 -5.47 -6.30
N ILE A 105 -8.68 -4.26 -6.51
CA ILE A 105 -9.02 -3.05 -5.75
C ILE A 105 -10.51 -2.73 -5.87
N ARG A 106 -11.04 -2.68 -7.09
CA ARG A 106 -12.46 -2.38 -7.33
C ARG A 106 -13.38 -3.40 -6.65
N LEU A 107 -13.05 -4.67 -6.78
CA LEU A 107 -13.81 -5.75 -6.17
C LEU A 107 -13.70 -5.72 -4.63
N ALA A 108 -12.51 -5.45 -4.09
CA ALA A 108 -12.27 -5.36 -2.65
C ALA A 108 -13.10 -4.24 -2.01
N ILE A 109 -13.11 -3.05 -2.60
CA ILE A 109 -13.92 -1.92 -2.12
C ILE A 109 -15.41 -2.29 -2.14
N ALA A 110 -15.91 -2.86 -3.25
CA ALA A 110 -17.30 -3.29 -3.38
C ALA A 110 -17.69 -4.36 -2.33
N ARG A 111 -16.75 -5.22 -1.95
CA ARG A 111 -16.92 -6.29 -0.94
C ARG A 111 -16.51 -5.86 0.48
N LYS A 112 -16.13 -4.60 0.68
CA LYS A 112 -15.66 -4.05 1.96
C LYS A 112 -14.53 -4.88 2.57
N VAL A 113 -13.62 -5.37 1.70
CA VAL A 113 -12.34 -5.96 2.13
C VAL A 113 -11.37 -4.83 2.40
N PRO A 114 -10.74 -4.76 3.58
CA PRO A 114 -9.72 -3.75 3.86
C PRO A 114 -8.58 -3.76 2.84
N VAL A 115 -8.25 -2.58 2.31
CA VAL A 115 -7.15 -2.37 1.36
C VAL A 115 -6.17 -1.36 1.95
N LEU A 116 -4.90 -1.70 1.96
CA LEU A 116 -3.80 -0.78 2.29
C LEU A 116 -2.83 -0.74 1.10
N GLY A 117 -2.69 0.42 0.49
CA GLY A 117 -1.71 0.70 -0.55
C GLY A 117 -0.55 1.52 0.00
N LEU A 118 0.69 1.03 -0.17
CA LEU A 118 1.92 1.67 0.28
C LEU A 118 2.81 2.02 -0.90
N CYS A 119 3.27 3.25 -1.00
CA CYS A 119 4.11 3.77 -2.08
C CYS A 119 3.51 3.40 -3.45
N ARG A 120 4.13 2.49 -4.19
CA ARG A 120 3.61 1.99 -5.47
C ARG A 120 2.17 1.43 -5.34
N GLY A 121 1.83 0.78 -4.23
CA GLY A 121 0.48 0.29 -3.96
C GLY A 121 -0.56 1.39 -3.77
N SER A 122 -0.17 2.58 -3.31
CA SER A 122 -1.06 3.75 -3.29
C SER A 122 -1.34 4.25 -4.71
N HIS A 123 -0.34 4.20 -5.59
CA HIS A 123 -0.51 4.51 -7.01
C HIS A 123 -1.49 3.54 -7.69
N ASP A 124 -1.37 2.22 -7.41
CA ASP A 124 -2.33 1.21 -7.88
C ASP A 124 -3.76 1.58 -7.46
N LEU A 125 -3.94 1.93 -6.17
CA LEU A 125 -5.25 2.30 -5.64
C LEU A 125 -5.83 3.55 -6.31
N ASN A 126 -5.00 4.59 -6.52
CA ASN A 126 -5.42 5.82 -7.17
C ASN A 126 -5.85 5.58 -8.62
N VAL A 127 -5.00 4.91 -9.40
CA VAL A 127 -5.23 4.70 -10.85
C VAL A 127 -6.39 3.71 -11.09
N ALA A 128 -6.52 2.67 -10.26
CA ALA A 128 -7.66 1.75 -10.32
C ALA A 128 -9.01 2.46 -10.18
N LEU A 129 -9.06 3.61 -9.53
CA LEU A 129 -10.25 4.42 -9.35
C LEU A 129 -10.32 5.62 -10.30
N GLY A 130 -9.51 5.62 -11.36
CA GLY A 130 -9.55 6.62 -12.43
C GLY A 130 -8.72 7.89 -12.14
N GLY A 131 -7.81 7.85 -11.17
CA GLY A 131 -6.82 8.89 -10.93
C GLY A 131 -5.68 8.89 -11.93
N SER A 132 -4.80 9.90 -11.85
CA SER A 132 -3.57 10.01 -12.64
C SER A 132 -2.34 10.23 -11.74
N LEU A 133 -1.16 10.03 -12.31
CA LEU A 133 0.11 10.19 -11.60
C LEU A 133 1.05 11.11 -12.37
N HIS A 134 1.82 11.91 -11.66
CA HIS A 134 3.07 12.44 -12.19
C HIS A 134 4.00 11.27 -12.46
N GLN A 135 4.44 11.11 -13.71
CA GLN A 135 5.30 9.98 -14.09
C GLN A 135 6.73 10.12 -13.54
N TRP A 136 7.19 11.36 -13.29
CA TRP A 136 8.54 11.64 -12.83
C TRP A 136 8.61 12.94 -12.03
N LEU A 137 8.63 12.82 -10.71
CA LEU A 137 8.59 13.96 -9.79
C LEU A 137 9.84 14.85 -9.85
N ARG A 138 11.00 14.30 -10.24
CA ARG A 138 12.24 15.08 -10.34
C ARG A 138 12.13 16.27 -11.30
N ASP A 139 11.27 16.16 -12.31
CA ASP A 139 11.06 17.20 -13.33
C ASP A 139 9.79 18.05 -13.03
N ALA A 140 8.87 17.57 -12.21
CA ALA A 140 7.53 18.13 -12.04
C ALA A 140 7.34 18.95 -10.75
N HIS A 141 8.12 18.70 -9.70
CA HIS A 141 7.93 19.26 -8.38
C HIS A 141 9.15 20.02 -7.84
N GLY A 142 8.88 20.96 -6.94
CA GLY A 142 9.78 21.93 -6.38
C GLY A 142 10.86 21.39 -5.42
N PRO A 143 11.20 22.10 -4.33
CA PRO A 143 12.41 21.83 -3.55
C PRO A 143 12.32 20.60 -2.62
N VAL A 144 11.16 19.93 -2.50
CA VAL A 144 11.00 18.73 -1.67
C VAL A 144 11.56 17.53 -2.43
N GLN A 145 12.49 16.82 -1.79
CA GLN A 145 13.06 15.60 -2.36
C GLN A 145 12.16 14.40 -2.01
N HIS A 146 11.56 13.79 -3.04
CA HIS A 146 10.70 12.63 -2.92
C HIS A 146 11.38 11.28 -3.22
N TRP A 147 12.64 11.30 -3.61
CA TRP A 147 13.40 10.12 -3.99
C TRP A 147 14.58 9.87 -3.05
N GLU A 148 14.95 8.62 -2.93
CA GLU A 148 16.09 8.16 -2.15
C GLU A 148 17.43 8.54 -2.79
N ASP A 149 18.50 8.51 -1.99
CA ASP A 149 19.86 8.46 -2.50
C ASP A 149 20.29 6.98 -2.60
N PRO A 150 20.51 6.44 -3.80
CA PRO A 150 20.88 5.03 -3.98
C PRO A 150 22.23 4.66 -3.37
N ARG A 151 23.03 5.64 -2.94
CA ARG A 151 24.32 5.43 -2.25
C ARG A 151 24.16 5.16 -0.76
N GLU A 152 22.99 5.47 -0.20
CA GLU A 152 22.72 5.22 1.21
C GLU A 152 22.41 3.73 1.48
N THR A 153 22.60 3.32 2.73
CA THR A 153 22.12 2.03 3.18
C THR A 153 20.61 1.94 3.07
N ILE A 154 20.04 0.75 3.09
CA ILE A 154 18.58 0.55 3.07
C ILE A 154 17.90 1.36 4.19
N ASP A 155 18.40 1.32 5.43
CA ASP A 155 17.84 2.10 6.53
C ASP A 155 17.95 3.62 6.27
N GLY A 156 19.02 4.07 5.62
CA GLY A 156 19.18 5.46 5.20
C GLY A 156 18.18 5.87 4.12
N GLN A 157 17.91 5.00 3.16
CA GLN A 157 16.90 5.26 2.11
C GLN A 157 15.49 5.39 2.69
N TYR A 158 15.14 4.59 3.71
CA TYR A 158 13.86 4.67 4.42
C TYR A 158 13.83 5.69 5.57
N ALA A 159 14.89 6.49 5.75
CA ALA A 159 14.90 7.57 6.72
C ALA A 159 13.89 8.67 6.37
N GLU A 160 13.46 9.42 7.38
CA GLU A 160 12.55 10.54 7.22
C GLU A 160 13.19 11.64 6.34
N ARG A 161 12.47 12.12 5.32
CA ARG A 161 12.95 13.10 4.33
C ARG A 161 12.22 14.42 4.38
N HIS A 162 10.91 14.39 4.56
CA HIS A 162 10.07 15.59 4.60
C HIS A 162 8.93 15.41 5.59
N PHE A 163 8.19 16.46 5.80
CA PHE A 163 6.99 16.39 6.63
C PHE A 163 5.74 16.09 5.80
N VAL A 164 4.86 15.32 6.39
CA VAL A 164 3.49 15.09 5.93
C VAL A 164 2.55 15.88 6.81
N VAL A 165 1.73 16.73 6.21
CA VAL A 165 0.75 17.61 6.89
C VAL A 165 -0.64 17.00 6.70
N CYS A 166 -1.27 16.58 7.79
CA CYS A 166 -2.62 16.02 7.77
C CYS A 166 -3.67 17.10 7.44
N THR A 167 -4.74 16.70 6.76
CA THR A 167 -5.92 17.53 6.59
C THR A 167 -6.54 17.80 7.96
N PRO A 168 -6.71 19.08 8.38
CA PRO A 168 -7.28 19.39 9.68
C PRO A 168 -8.67 18.79 9.89
N GLY A 169 -8.87 18.08 10.99
CA GLY A 169 -10.11 17.34 11.30
C GLY A 169 -10.31 16.08 10.44
N GLY A 170 -9.34 15.72 9.60
CA GLY A 170 -9.35 14.53 8.77
C GLY A 170 -9.21 13.22 9.58
N GLU A 171 -9.45 12.11 8.91
CA GLU A 171 -9.40 10.80 9.57
C GLU A 171 -7.95 10.39 9.89
N LEU A 172 -6.98 10.77 9.04
CA LEU A 172 -5.57 10.49 9.33
C LEU A 172 -5.08 11.24 10.57
N GLU A 173 -5.49 12.50 10.76
CA GLU A 173 -5.17 13.25 11.98
C GLU A 173 -5.77 12.57 13.22
N ARG A 174 -6.99 12.03 13.13
CA ARG A 174 -7.63 11.28 14.23
C ARG A 174 -6.89 9.96 14.52
N ILE A 175 -6.50 9.22 13.50
CA ILE A 175 -5.74 7.97 13.64
C ILE A 175 -4.38 8.22 14.25
N THR A 176 -3.62 9.16 13.70
CA THR A 176 -2.24 9.45 14.12
C THR A 176 -2.17 10.28 15.39
N ARG A 177 -3.23 11.05 15.70
CA ARG A 177 -3.25 12.10 16.73
C ARG A 177 -2.16 13.14 16.54
N MET A 178 -1.80 13.40 15.29
CA MET A 178 -0.75 14.32 14.89
C MET A 178 -1.23 15.10 13.66
N GLY A 179 -1.18 16.42 13.70
CA GLY A 179 -1.48 17.27 12.54
C GLY A 179 -0.35 17.29 11.51
N ARG A 180 0.87 16.89 11.94
CA ARG A 180 2.08 16.85 11.10
C ARG A 180 3.06 15.85 11.68
N PHE A 181 3.74 15.09 10.83
CA PHE A 181 4.79 14.14 11.22
C PHE A 181 5.81 13.99 10.08
N PRO A 182 7.07 13.64 10.39
CA PRO A 182 8.07 13.37 9.36
C PRO A 182 7.78 12.01 8.69
N ALA A 183 8.16 11.87 7.41
CA ALA A 183 7.94 10.65 6.65
C ALA A 183 9.12 10.29 5.75
N SER A 184 9.27 9.00 5.48
CA SER A 184 10.17 8.47 4.47
C SER A 184 9.67 8.81 3.06
N SER A 185 10.58 8.93 2.09
CA SER A 185 10.22 9.24 0.72
C SER A 185 11.20 8.58 -0.25
N LEU A 186 10.70 7.60 -1.01
CA LEU A 186 11.46 6.75 -1.92
C LEU A 186 10.65 6.48 -3.20
N HIS A 187 10.24 7.55 -3.90
CA HIS A 187 9.36 7.35 -5.06
C HIS A 187 9.64 8.35 -6.18
N SER A 188 9.47 7.90 -7.41
CA SER A 188 9.60 8.72 -8.61
C SER A 188 8.26 9.17 -9.17
N GLN A 189 7.21 8.38 -8.98
CA GLN A 189 5.83 8.75 -9.30
C GLN A 189 5.13 9.34 -8.08
N GLY A 190 4.06 10.11 -8.29
CA GLY A 190 3.20 10.63 -7.23
C GLY A 190 1.83 10.99 -7.76
N VAL A 191 0.85 11.15 -6.88
CA VAL A 191 -0.51 11.47 -7.29
C VAL A 191 -0.57 12.85 -7.94
N ASP A 192 -1.04 12.92 -9.17
CA ASP A 192 -1.41 14.14 -9.89
C ASP A 192 -2.89 14.48 -9.61
N ARG A 193 -3.80 13.58 -10.01
CA ARG A 193 -5.23 13.72 -9.77
C ARG A 193 -5.76 12.50 -9.02
N LEU A 194 -6.46 12.74 -7.92
CA LEU A 194 -7.12 11.67 -7.16
C LEU A 194 -8.23 11.02 -7.99
N GLY A 195 -8.34 9.69 -7.85
CA GLY A 195 -9.42 8.90 -8.42
C GLY A 195 -10.78 9.23 -7.82
N GLU A 196 -11.83 8.80 -8.51
CA GLU A 196 -13.21 9.01 -8.09
C GLU A 196 -13.47 8.37 -6.73
N GLY A 197 -14.11 9.12 -5.83
CA GLY A 197 -14.42 8.67 -4.48
C GLY A 197 -13.25 8.68 -3.51
N LEU A 198 -12.04 9.09 -3.92
CA LEU A 198 -10.91 9.28 -3.02
C LEU A 198 -10.90 10.67 -2.39
N VAL A 199 -10.48 10.72 -1.14
CA VAL A 199 -10.38 11.95 -0.32
C VAL A 199 -8.94 12.10 0.16
N SER A 200 -8.33 13.28 -0.10
CA SER A 200 -7.00 13.60 0.40
C SER A 200 -7.00 13.76 1.92
N GLU A 201 -6.12 13.07 2.59
CA GLU A 201 -5.98 13.09 4.05
C GLU A 201 -4.66 13.74 4.51
N ALA A 202 -3.64 13.79 3.64
CA ALA A 202 -2.40 14.51 3.93
C ALA A 202 -1.64 14.88 2.67
N ARG A 203 -0.79 15.90 2.80
CA ARG A 203 0.09 16.39 1.74
C ARG A 203 1.50 16.67 2.27
N ALA A 204 2.49 16.60 1.39
CA ALA A 204 3.82 17.16 1.63
C ALA A 204 3.78 18.70 1.59
N ASP A 205 4.87 19.34 2.05
CA ASP A 205 4.96 20.82 2.10
C ASP A 205 4.91 21.48 0.70
N ASP A 206 5.19 20.73 -0.39
CA ASP A 206 5.06 21.19 -1.78
C ASP A 206 3.66 20.93 -2.38
N GLY A 207 2.76 20.34 -1.60
CA GLY A 207 1.37 20.09 -2.00
C GLY A 207 1.11 18.72 -2.60
N LEU A 208 2.15 17.87 -2.81
CA LEU A 208 1.95 16.50 -3.27
C LEU A 208 1.07 15.71 -2.30
N VAL A 209 0.13 14.91 -2.81
CA VAL A 209 -0.72 14.06 -1.98
C VAL A 209 0.10 12.90 -1.42
N GLU A 210 0.18 12.82 -0.09
CA GLU A 210 0.95 11.81 0.64
C GLU A 210 0.07 10.73 1.29
N ALA A 211 -1.21 11.05 1.54
CA ALA A 211 -2.18 10.09 2.03
C ALA A 211 -3.59 10.42 1.53
N PHE A 212 -4.33 9.38 1.24
CA PHE A 212 -5.72 9.47 0.84
C PHE A 212 -6.50 8.21 1.21
N ARG A 213 -7.82 8.31 1.22
CA ARG A 213 -8.70 7.17 1.52
C ARG A 213 -9.94 7.17 0.64
N TRP A 214 -10.60 6.03 0.60
CA TRP A 214 -11.96 5.92 0.10
C TRP A 214 -12.93 6.70 1.01
N HIS A 215 -13.89 7.39 0.40
CA HIS A 215 -14.81 8.29 1.13
C HIS A 215 -15.73 7.56 2.11
N ASP A 216 -16.19 6.33 1.77
CA ASP A 216 -17.07 5.54 2.65
C ASP A 216 -16.27 4.95 3.82
N PRO A 217 -16.51 5.39 5.07
CA PRO A 217 -15.78 4.88 6.23
C PRO A 217 -16.07 3.41 6.55
N GLN A 218 -17.10 2.80 5.96
CA GLN A 218 -17.38 1.38 6.12
C GLN A 218 -16.46 0.48 5.30
N ALA A 219 -15.76 1.04 4.32
CA ALA A 219 -14.78 0.34 3.51
C ALA A 219 -13.39 0.92 3.78
N PHE A 220 -12.59 0.21 4.56
CA PHE A 220 -11.20 0.62 4.82
C PHE A 220 -10.39 0.47 3.54
N ALA A 221 -10.13 1.55 2.83
CA ALA A 221 -9.22 1.57 1.69
C ALA A 221 -8.39 2.84 1.76
N TRP A 222 -7.08 2.68 2.02
CA TRP A 222 -6.13 3.76 2.23
C TRP A 222 -4.92 3.63 1.33
N GLY A 223 -4.46 4.76 0.80
CA GLY A 223 -3.19 4.91 0.11
C GLY A 223 -2.25 5.82 0.90
N PHE A 224 -1.04 5.36 1.13
CA PHE A 224 0.06 6.12 1.72
C PHE A 224 1.25 6.13 0.77
N GLN A 225 1.79 7.31 0.51
CA GLN A 225 2.98 7.45 -0.34
C GLN A 225 4.25 6.99 0.38
N PHE A 226 4.31 7.21 1.68
CA PHE A 226 5.40 6.80 2.57
C PHE A 226 5.27 5.34 3.04
N HIS A 227 6.26 4.85 3.79
CA HIS A 227 6.41 3.45 4.19
C HIS A 227 6.20 3.23 5.69
N PRO A 228 4.95 3.18 6.19
CA PRO A 228 4.69 2.96 7.61
C PRO A 228 5.09 1.57 8.08
N GLU A 229 5.15 0.57 7.16
CA GLU A 229 5.57 -0.80 7.47
C GLU A 229 7.03 -0.89 7.92
N TRP A 230 7.87 0.04 7.50
CA TRP A 230 9.28 0.07 7.90
C TRP A 230 9.49 0.56 9.33
N GLY A 231 8.80 1.65 9.71
CA GLY A 231 8.98 2.34 11.01
C GLY A 231 7.92 2.08 12.07
N TRP A 232 6.98 1.16 11.88
CA TRP A 232 5.79 1.00 12.72
C TRP A 232 6.05 0.80 14.23
N ARG A 233 7.24 0.28 14.60
CA ARG A 233 7.59 0.00 16.00
C ARG A 233 8.04 1.24 16.79
N TRP A 234 8.67 2.19 16.12
CA TRP A 234 9.27 3.36 16.77
C TRP A 234 8.69 4.69 16.33
N HIS A 235 8.04 4.74 15.17
CA HIS A 235 7.40 5.95 14.67
C HIS A 235 5.91 5.98 15.08
N PRO A 236 5.48 6.91 15.99
CA PRO A 236 4.13 6.87 16.56
C PRO A 236 2.99 6.93 15.54
N ALA A 237 3.13 7.75 14.47
CA ALA A 237 2.13 7.82 13.42
C ALA A 237 2.03 6.50 12.66
N TYR A 238 3.17 5.92 12.27
CA TYR A 238 3.23 4.67 11.52
C TYR A 238 2.62 3.50 12.28
N GLY A 239 2.95 3.37 13.56
CA GLY A 239 2.36 2.35 14.42
C GLY A 239 0.84 2.45 14.50
N ARG A 240 0.29 3.67 14.59
CA ARG A 240 -1.16 3.89 14.64
C ARG A 240 -1.84 3.60 13.30
N ILE A 241 -1.20 3.96 12.17
CA ILE A 241 -1.69 3.63 10.83
C ILE A 241 -1.78 2.11 10.65
N MET A 242 -0.67 1.40 10.90
CA MET A 242 -0.63 -0.05 10.74
C MET A 242 -1.61 -0.76 11.68
N ASN A 243 -1.77 -0.28 12.92
CA ASN A 243 -2.77 -0.79 13.86
C ASN A 243 -4.22 -0.57 13.38
N ALA A 244 -4.51 0.57 12.74
CA ALA A 244 -5.83 0.83 12.18
C ALA A 244 -6.16 -0.18 11.07
N TYR A 245 -5.21 -0.46 10.19
CA TYR A 245 -5.36 -1.47 9.14
C TYR A 245 -5.56 -2.88 9.70
N VAL A 246 -4.70 -3.32 10.61
CA VAL A 246 -4.82 -4.65 11.24
C VAL A 246 -6.14 -4.81 11.97
N ARG A 247 -6.61 -3.77 12.65
CA ARG A 247 -7.94 -3.77 13.29
C ARG A 247 -9.05 -4.00 12.26
N ALA A 248 -9.02 -3.31 11.12
CA ALA A 248 -10.01 -3.50 10.06
C ALA A 248 -10.00 -4.94 9.53
N CYS A 249 -8.82 -5.57 9.43
CA CYS A 249 -8.69 -6.98 9.05
C CYS A 249 -9.34 -7.92 10.11
N TRP A 250 -9.11 -7.68 11.39
CA TRP A 250 -9.75 -8.44 12.46
C TRP A 250 -11.27 -8.27 12.49
N GLU A 251 -11.77 -7.07 12.26
CA GLU A 251 -13.20 -6.79 12.16
C GLU A 251 -13.84 -7.54 10.98
N ARG A 252 -13.13 -7.62 9.85
CA ARG A 252 -13.60 -8.40 8.71
C ARG A 252 -13.61 -9.90 9.01
N LEU A 253 -12.54 -10.44 9.61
CA LEU A 253 -12.50 -11.84 10.03
C LEU A 253 -13.71 -12.17 10.92
N ALA A 254 -13.97 -11.33 11.92
CA ALA A 254 -15.10 -11.51 12.83
C ALA A 254 -16.45 -11.53 12.08
N ARG A 255 -16.65 -10.59 11.14
CA ARG A 255 -17.87 -10.58 10.30
C ARG A 255 -18.01 -11.81 9.43
N ARG A 256 -16.88 -12.31 8.87
CA ARG A 256 -16.86 -13.46 7.96
C ARG A 256 -17.08 -14.80 8.67
N THR A 257 -16.55 -14.95 9.87
CA THR A 257 -16.54 -16.22 10.61
C THR A 257 -17.55 -16.28 11.75
N GLY A 258 -18.15 -15.16 12.17
CA GLY A 258 -18.94 -15.06 13.40
C GLY A 258 -18.11 -15.18 14.68
N ALA A 259 -16.78 -15.16 14.59
CA ALA A 259 -15.88 -15.26 15.74
C ALA A 259 -15.93 -13.99 16.60
N GLN A 260 -15.77 -14.14 17.92
CA GLN A 260 -15.60 -12.99 18.81
C GLN A 260 -14.27 -12.29 18.51
N GLN A 261 -14.29 -10.95 18.47
CA GLN A 261 -13.09 -10.15 18.28
C GLN A 261 -12.12 -10.40 19.44
N ARG A 262 -10.89 -10.78 19.09
CA ARG A 262 -9.81 -10.82 20.07
C ARG A 262 -9.34 -9.38 20.31
N PRO A 263 -9.20 -8.91 21.57
CA PRO A 263 -8.58 -7.62 21.80
C PRO A 263 -7.16 -7.62 21.24
N LEU A 264 -6.88 -6.62 20.39
CA LEU A 264 -5.51 -6.38 19.92
C LEU A 264 -4.64 -6.23 21.17
N GLN A 265 -3.58 -7.02 21.26
CA GLN A 265 -2.61 -6.81 22.33
C GLN A 265 -2.08 -5.39 22.20
N PRO A 266 -2.06 -4.59 23.28
CA PRO A 266 -1.46 -3.27 23.23
C PRO A 266 -0.01 -3.47 22.82
N MET A 267 0.37 -2.90 21.69
CA MET A 267 1.77 -2.87 21.30
C MET A 267 2.51 -2.05 22.35
N VAL A 268 3.56 -2.64 22.88
CA VAL A 268 4.47 -2.00 23.81
C VAL A 268 4.94 -0.69 23.18
N ALA A 269 4.69 0.40 23.89
CA ALA A 269 5.07 1.75 23.51
C ALA A 269 6.62 1.87 23.47
#